data_ee8f80af77b3ba4d09faa4576ea90ba8
#
_entry.id   ee8f80af77b3ba4d09faa4576ea90ba8
#
_cell.length_a   1.000
_cell.length_b   1.000
_cell.length_c   1.000
_cell.angle_alpha   90.00
_cell.angle_beta   90.00
_cell.angle_gamma   90.00
#
_symmetry.space_group_name_H-M   'P 1'
#
loop_
_entity.id
_entity.type
_entity.pdbx_description
1 polymer ?
#
loop_
_entity_poly.entity_id
_entity_poly.type
_entity_poly.pdbx_seq_one_letter_code
_entity_poly.pdbx_strand_id
1 'polypeptide(L)'
;MCIRDRSYIKWLLEVLGPVFLGSKPAEIINISFTDVNREEKINDIYKYLYKCKKIDFIVIDKEKKGLKILFVNKKALSEKLKCKKTVNFLKFLGYKQNTNVNAYLEHLVDKLKSDVFPDEIGIFLGYPLKDVIGFMGYSNYEVSMIKYWKVYGDTKQSEDTYSKFLLHRKKMRKLLDYISVDKIVSCF
;
A
#
# COMPACT_ATOMS: atom_id res chain seq x y z
N MET A 1 -1.99 -3.26 27.49
CA MET A 1 -3.12 -3.71 26.66
C MET A 1 -2.56 -4.66 25.60
N CYS A 2 -2.88 -5.93 25.75
CA CYS A 2 -2.27 -7.01 24.94
C CYS A 2 -2.80 -6.92 23.50
N ILE A 3 -1.93 -7.21 22.51
CA ILE A 3 -2.25 -7.21 21.06
C ILE A 3 -3.40 -8.20 20.71
N ARG A 4 -3.76 -9.09 21.62
CA ARG A 4 -4.81 -10.13 21.45
C ARG A 4 -6.25 -9.62 21.46
N ASP A 5 -6.53 -8.39 21.96
CA ASP A 5 -7.90 -7.91 22.14
C ASP A 5 -8.39 -6.94 21.04
N ARG A 6 -7.55 -6.68 20.05
CA ARG A 6 -7.94 -5.80 18.95
C ARG A 6 -8.47 -6.63 17.79
N SER A 7 -9.74 -6.41 17.38
CA SER A 7 -10.30 -7.08 16.21
C SER A 7 -9.43 -6.85 14.97
N TYR A 8 -9.39 -7.81 14.06
CA TYR A 8 -8.62 -7.75 12.82
C TYR A 8 -8.88 -6.46 12.04
N ILE A 9 -10.14 -6.04 11.94
CA ILE A 9 -10.49 -4.82 11.20
C ILE A 9 -9.88 -3.55 11.81
N LYS A 10 -9.80 -3.44 13.15
CA LYS A 10 -9.15 -2.30 13.81
C LYS A 10 -7.65 -2.27 13.52
N TRP A 11 -7.00 -3.44 13.56
CA TRP A 11 -5.59 -3.57 13.17
C TRP A 11 -5.39 -3.17 11.70
N LEU A 12 -6.24 -3.66 10.80
CA LEU A 12 -6.17 -3.35 9.39
C LEU A 12 -6.32 -1.85 9.12
N LEU A 13 -7.33 -1.20 9.71
CA LEU A 13 -7.52 0.25 9.56
C LEU A 13 -6.34 1.06 10.11
N GLU A 14 -5.72 0.61 11.20
CA GLU A 14 -4.49 1.23 11.69
C GLU A 14 -3.36 1.14 10.66
N VAL A 15 -3.14 -0.03 10.08
CA VAL A 15 -2.14 -0.24 9.00
C VAL A 15 -2.47 0.59 7.78
N LEU A 16 -3.74 0.68 7.41
CA LEU A 16 -4.23 1.49 6.28
C LEU A 16 -4.30 3.00 6.59
N GLY A 17 -4.02 3.44 7.82
CA GLY A 17 -4.05 4.85 8.20
C GLY A 17 -3.31 5.78 7.23
N PRO A 18 -2.09 5.47 6.77
CA PRO A 18 -1.39 6.25 5.75
C PRO A 18 -2.13 6.33 4.40
N VAL A 19 -2.85 5.27 4.02
CA VAL A 19 -3.64 5.23 2.77
C VAL A 19 -4.90 6.08 2.92
N PHE A 20 -5.62 5.94 4.04
CA PHE A 20 -6.79 6.77 4.37
C PHE A 20 -6.45 8.26 4.42
N LEU A 21 -5.33 8.62 5.05
CA LEU A 21 -4.89 10.00 5.20
C LEU A 21 -4.06 10.52 4.01
N GLY A 22 -3.88 9.70 2.97
CA GLY A 22 -3.33 10.12 1.67
C GLY A 22 -1.81 10.31 1.63
N SER A 23 -1.06 9.91 2.67
CA SER A 23 0.42 9.93 2.60
C SER A 23 1.00 8.74 1.84
N LYS A 24 0.23 7.65 1.73
CA LYS A 24 0.60 6.43 1.02
C LYS A 24 -0.46 6.13 -0.05
N PRO A 25 -0.09 5.95 -1.32
CA PRO A 25 -1.07 5.67 -2.37
C PRO A 25 -1.73 4.31 -2.23
N ALA A 26 -0.99 3.28 -1.83
CA ALA A 26 -1.52 1.94 -1.64
C ALA A 26 -0.83 1.19 -0.52
N GLU A 27 -1.48 0.12 -0.05
CA GLU A 27 -0.93 -0.89 0.86
C GLU A 27 -1.30 -2.27 0.35
N ILE A 28 -0.40 -3.24 0.53
CA ILE A 28 -0.67 -4.63 0.18
C ILE A 28 -0.63 -5.50 1.44
N ILE A 29 -1.67 -6.28 1.65
CA ILE A 29 -1.79 -7.20 2.77
C ILE A 29 -1.84 -8.63 2.24
N ASN A 30 -1.07 -9.51 2.87
CA ASN A 30 -1.12 -10.94 2.58
C ASN A 30 -1.94 -11.65 3.66
N ILE A 31 -2.87 -12.50 3.23
CA ILE A 31 -3.58 -13.45 4.10
C ILE A 31 -3.10 -14.84 3.70
N SER A 32 -2.42 -15.54 4.62
CA SER A 32 -1.88 -16.86 4.34
C SER A 32 -2.99 -17.84 3.97
N PHE A 33 -2.66 -18.81 3.12
CA PHE A 33 -3.54 -19.94 2.83
C PHE A 33 -3.85 -20.77 4.10
N THR A 34 -2.90 -20.86 5.02
CA THR A 34 -3.01 -21.60 6.28
C THR A 34 -3.62 -20.78 7.43
N ASP A 35 -4.06 -19.55 7.16
CA ASP A 35 -4.66 -18.69 8.20
C ASP A 35 -6.07 -19.23 8.56
N VAL A 36 -6.21 -19.71 9.78
CA VAL A 36 -7.47 -20.30 10.28
C VAL A 36 -8.64 -19.30 10.29
N ASN A 37 -8.35 -18.01 10.35
CA ASN A 37 -9.35 -16.93 10.34
C ASN A 37 -9.46 -16.24 8.97
N ARG A 38 -8.99 -16.90 7.89
CA ARG A 38 -8.94 -16.32 6.54
C ARG A 38 -10.30 -15.80 6.07
N GLU A 39 -11.34 -16.61 6.20
CA GLU A 39 -12.69 -16.23 5.75
C GLU A 39 -13.27 -15.09 6.58
N GLU A 40 -13.09 -15.10 7.89
CA GLU A 40 -13.52 -14.03 8.78
C GLU A 40 -12.84 -12.70 8.40
N LYS A 41 -11.54 -12.71 8.15
CA LYS A 41 -10.77 -11.54 7.73
C LYS A 41 -11.26 -10.98 6.38
N ILE A 42 -11.56 -11.84 5.43
CA ILE A 42 -12.10 -11.45 4.13
C ILE A 42 -13.51 -10.85 4.31
N ASN A 43 -14.37 -11.49 5.08
CA ASN A 43 -15.72 -11.00 5.37
C ASN A 43 -15.69 -9.63 6.06
N ASP A 44 -14.79 -9.43 7.01
CA ASP A 44 -14.59 -8.13 7.66
C ASP A 44 -14.17 -7.05 6.64
N ILE A 45 -13.26 -7.34 5.73
CA ILE A 45 -12.84 -6.40 4.69
C ILE A 45 -14.03 -5.99 3.82
N TYR A 46 -14.80 -6.95 3.32
CA TYR A 46 -15.98 -6.66 2.51
C TYR A 46 -17.04 -5.90 3.32
N LYS A 47 -17.36 -6.35 4.52
CA LYS A 47 -18.36 -5.72 5.38
C LYS A 47 -18.11 -4.24 5.61
N TYR A 48 -16.85 -3.90 5.93
CA TYR A 48 -16.51 -2.54 6.35
C TYR A 48 -15.99 -1.66 5.20
N LEU A 49 -15.28 -2.21 4.22
CA LEU A 49 -14.59 -1.40 3.21
C LEU A 49 -15.27 -1.39 1.83
N TYR A 50 -16.24 -2.26 1.54
CA TYR A 50 -16.90 -2.30 0.23
C TYR A 50 -17.58 -0.99 -0.17
N LYS A 51 -18.13 -0.25 0.81
CA LYS A 51 -18.80 1.05 0.59
C LYS A 51 -17.89 2.25 0.87
N CYS A 52 -16.62 2.03 1.16
CA CYS A 52 -15.68 3.12 1.42
C CYS A 52 -15.43 3.92 0.13
N LYS A 53 -15.64 5.24 0.18
CA LYS A 53 -15.42 6.12 -0.98
C LYS A 53 -13.96 6.55 -1.16
N LYS A 54 -13.16 6.40 -0.12
CA LYS A 54 -11.78 6.89 -0.08
C LYS A 54 -10.77 5.89 -0.58
N ILE A 55 -11.02 4.60 -0.33
CA ILE A 55 -10.12 3.51 -0.63
C ILE A 55 -10.86 2.43 -1.40
N ASP A 56 -10.32 2.04 -2.52
CA ASP A 56 -10.70 0.81 -3.21
C ASP A 56 -9.82 -0.34 -2.74
N PHE A 57 -10.27 -1.56 -2.89
CA PHE A 57 -9.43 -2.73 -2.71
C PHE A 57 -9.60 -3.74 -3.85
N ILE A 58 -8.50 -4.41 -4.17
CA ILE A 58 -8.43 -5.41 -5.24
C ILE A 58 -7.92 -6.71 -4.61
N VAL A 59 -8.72 -7.76 -4.75
CA VAL A 59 -8.37 -9.08 -4.25
C VAL A 59 -7.63 -9.84 -5.35
N ILE A 60 -6.43 -10.33 -5.03
CA ILE A 60 -5.56 -11.10 -5.92
C ILE A 60 -5.37 -12.46 -5.28
N ASP A 61 -6.12 -13.44 -5.76
CA ASP A 61 -5.99 -14.83 -5.30
C ASP A 61 -4.87 -15.51 -6.09
N LYS A 62 -3.91 -16.08 -5.35
CA LYS A 62 -2.91 -16.97 -5.91
C LYS A 62 -3.13 -18.34 -5.29
N GLU A 63 -3.82 -19.20 -6.00
CA GLU A 63 -4.12 -20.56 -5.56
C GLU A 63 -3.09 -21.14 -4.59
N LYS A 64 -2.68 -21.77 -4.00
CA LYS A 64 -1.60 -22.32 -3.12
C LYS A 64 -0.64 -21.32 -2.44
N LYS A 65 -0.63 -20.01 -2.82
CA LYS A 65 0.31 -19.02 -2.24
C LYS A 65 -0.36 -18.01 -1.30
N GLY A 66 -1.68 -18.13 -1.08
CA GLY A 66 -2.47 -17.22 -0.25
C GLY A 66 -3.05 -16.04 -1.03
N LEU A 67 -3.80 -15.22 -0.32
CA LEU A 67 -4.53 -14.09 -0.84
C LEU A 67 -3.73 -12.80 -0.63
N LYS A 68 -3.58 -12.00 -1.68
CA LYS A 68 -3.08 -10.63 -1.58
C LYS A 68 -4.24 -9.67 -1.78
N ILE A 69 -4.29 -8.64 -0.96
CA ILE A 69 -5.29 -7.57 -1.10
C ILE A 69 -4.56 -6.26 -1.21
N LEU A 70 -4.74 -5.59 -2.34
CA LEU A 70 -4.18 -4.27 -2.63
C LEU A 70 -5.22 -3.21 -2.30
N PHE A 71 -4.98 -2.40 -1.27
CA PHE A 71 -5.81 -1.25 -0.90
C PHE A 71 -5.24 0.00 -1.55
N VAL A 72 -6.08 0.80 -2.22
CA VAL A 72 -5.63 1.92 -3.06
C VAL A 72 -6.43 3.18 -2.77
N ASN A 73 -5.73 4.27 -2.51
CA ASN A 73 -6.26 5.63 -2.58
C ASN A 73 -5.94 6.20 -3.97
N LYS A 74 -6.91 6.13 -4.89
CA LYS A 74 -6.73 6.57 -6.28
C LYS A 74 -6.32 8.04 -6.40
N LYS A 75 -6.80 8.90 -5.50
CA LYS A 75 -6.40 10.32 -5.47
C LYS A 75 -4.93 10.47 -5.14
N ALA A 76 -4.45 9.80 -4.10
CA ALA A 76 -3.04 9.84 -3.72
C ALA A 76 -2.14 9.21 -4.80
N LEU A 77 -2.59 8.14 -5.46
CA LEU A 77 -1.87 7.53 -6.57
C LEU A 77 -1.82 8.47 -7.78
N SER A 78 -2.91 9.13 -8.11
CA SER A 78 -2.94 10.16 -9.18
C SER A 78 -1.91 11.26 -8.93
N GLU A 79 -1.81 11.76 -7.70
CA GLU A 79 -0.78 12.77 -7.34
C GLU A 79 0.65 12.22 -7.53
N LYS A 80 0.90 10.98 -7.15
CA LYS A 80 2.22 10.33 -7.36
C LYS A 80 2.56 10.21 -8.84
N LEU A 81 1.56 9.93 -9.69
CA LEU A 81 1.71 9.78 -11.14
C LEU A 81 1.81 11.12 -11.90
N LYS A 82 1.66 12.27 -11.24
CA LYS A 82 2.00 13.59 -11.84
C LYS A 82 3.52 13.80 -11.97
N CYS A 83 4.32 13.07 -11.22
CA CYS A 83 5.78 13.17 -11.28
C CYS A 83 6.32 12.56 -12.58
N LYS A 84 6.85 13.40 -13.49
CA LYS A 84 7.41 12.96 -14.78
C LYS A 84 8.47 11.87 -14.62
N LYS A 85 9.34 11.97 -13.61
CA LYS A 85 10.39 10.96 -13.35
C LYS A 85 9.78 9.61 -13.04
N THR A 86 8.72 9.58 -12.21
CA THR A 86 7.99 8.35 -11.87
C THR A 86 7.34 7.73 -13.11
N VAL A 87 6.64 8.53 -13.91
CA VAL A 87 5.96 8.06 -15.13
C VAL A 87 6.97 7.54 -16.16
N ASN A 88 8.09 8.24 -16.35
CA ASN A 88 9.13 7.81 -17.28
C ASN A 88 9.77 6.47 -16.85
N PHE A 89 9.97 6.28 -15.54
CA PHE A 89 10.49 5.02 -15.04
C PHE A 89 9.48 3.88 -15.19
N LEU A 90 8.19 4.11 -14.89
CA LEU A 90 7.14 3.13 -15.15
C LEU A 90 7.02 2.79 -16.64
N LYS A 91 7.16 3.79 -17.54
CA LYS A 91 7.22 3.53 -18.99
C LYS A 91 8.38 2.61 -19.37
N PHE A 92 9.55 2.87 -18.81
CA PHE A 92 10.74 2.02 -19.02
C PHE A 92 10.46 0.56 -18.59
N LEU A 93 9.63 0.37 -17.55
CA LEU A 93 9.21 -0.95 -17.07
C LEU A 93 7.99 -1.55 -17.83
N GLY A 94 7.57 -0.91 -18.93
CA GLY A 94 6.51 -1.41 -19.81
C GLY A 94 5.10 -0.89 -19.52
N TYR A 95 4.93 0.04 -18.58
CA TYR A 95 3.63 0.69 -18.36
C TYR A 95 3.31 1.68 -19.48
N LYS A 96 2.07 1.70 -19.95
CA LYS A 96 1.63 2.67 -20.99
C LYS A 96 1.63 4.10 -20.42
N GLN A 97 2.16 5.06 -21.18
CA GLN A 97 2.08 6.49 -20.82
C GLN A 97 0.70 7.07 -21.11
N ASN A 98 0.39 8.19 -20.45
CA ASN A 98 -0.84 8.99 -20.66
C ASN A 98 -2.13 8.20 -20.41
N THR A 99 -2.06 7.18 -19.58
CA THR A 99 -3.21 6.40 -19.16
C THR A 99 -3.76 6.91 -17.83
N ASN A 100 -5.02 6.62 -17.56
CA ASN A 100 -5.61 6.93 -16.25
C ASN A 100 -5.04 6.02 -15.16
N VAL A 101 -5.31 6.36 -13.90
CA VAL A 101 -4.85 5.60 -12.72
C VAL A 101 -5.26 4.11 -12.78
N ASN A 102 -6.45 3.82 -13.33
CA ASN A 102 -6.94 2.44 -13.41
C ASN A 102 -6.07 1.58 -14.33
N ALA A 103 -5.62 2.11 -15.48
CA ALA A 103 -4.74 1.36 -16.39
C ALA A 103 -3.36 1.03 -15.75
N TYR A 104 -2.82 1.92 -14.91
CA TYR A 104 -1.62 1.61 -14.12
C TYR A 104 -1.89 0.51 -13.11
N LEU A 105 -3.06 0.54 -12.45
CA LEU A 105 -3.45 -0.48 -11.48
C LEU A 105 -3.70 -1.83 -12.15
N GLU A 106 -4.39 -1.87 -13.28
CA GLU A 106 -4.62 -3.10 -14.06
C GLU A 106 -3.29 -3.76 -14.44
N HIS A 107 -2.36 -2.98 -14.99
CA HIS A 107 -1.04 -3.50 -15.34
C HIS A 107 -0.27 -4.03 -14.11
N LEU A 108 -0.32 -3.32 -12.98
CA LEU A 108 0.28 -3.79 -11.72
C LEU A 108 -0.39 -5.09 -11.23
N VAL A 109 -1.71 -5.16 -11.28
CA VAL A 109 -2.48 -6.34 -10.85
C VAL A 109 -2.12 -7.56 -11.72
N ASP A 110 -1.99 -7.37 -13.03
CA ASP A 110 -1.58 -8.45 -13.95
C ASP A 110 -0.17 -8.96 -13.59
N LYS A 111 0.76 -8.05 -13.29
CA LYS A 111 2.08 -8.44 -12.79
C LYS A 111 2.01 -9.14 -11.42
N LEU A 112 1.15 -8.67 -10.51
CA LEU A 112 0.96 -9.30 -9.20
C LEU A 112 0.37 -10.71 -9.29
N LYS A 113 -0.37 -11.03 -10.36
CA LYS A 113 -0.86 -12.38 -10.66
C LYS A 113 0.22 -13.31 -11.20
N SER A 114 1.29 -12.76 -11.80
CA SER A 114 2.39 -13.56 -12.32
C SER A 114 3.22 -14.21 -11.20
N ASP A 115 4.11 -15.13 -11.53
CA ASP A 115 4.97 -15.79 -10.55
C ASP A 115 6.05 -14.89 -9.96
N VAL A 116 6.49 -13.90 -10.71
CA VAL A 116 7.48 -12.92 -10.28
C VAL A 116 6.77 -11.73 -9.64
N PHE A 117 7.15 -11.42 -8.41
CA PHE A 117 6.59 -10.26 -7.70
C PHE A 117 7.20 -8.97 -8.28
N PRO A 118 6.38 -7.98 -8.67
CA PRO A 118 6.89 -6.75 -9.27
C PRO A 118 7.58 -5.86 -8.25
N ASP A 119 8.89 -5.65 -8.40
CA ASP A 119 9.68 -4.84 -7.46
C ASP A 119 9.29 -3.35 -7.51
N GLU A 120 8.80 -2.88 -8.67
CA GLU A 120 8.29 -1.51 -8.85
C GLU A 120 7.02 -1.21 -8.05
N ILE A 121 6.40 -2.18 -7.40
CA ILE A 121 5.27 -1.97 -6.49
C ILE A 121 5.59 -0.91 -5.43
N GLY A 122 6.87 -0.75 -5.06
CA GLY A 122 7.32 0.28 -4.15
C GLY A 122 6.86 1.69 -4.55
N ILE A 123 6.72 1.99 -5.86
CA ILE A 123 6.18 3.26 -6.36
C ILE A 123 4.71 3.41 -5.93
N PHE A 124 3.92 2.36 -6.13
CA PHE A 124 2.49 2.33 -5.76
C PHE A 124 2.30 2.33 -4.24
N LEU A 125 3.24 1.75 -3.49
CA LEU A 125 3.27 1.81 -2.03
C LEU A 125 3.77 3.17 -1.50
N GLY A 126 4.15 4.12 -2.38
CA GLY A 126 4.53 5.47 -2.03
C GLY A 126 5.98 5.66 -1.62
N TYR A 127 6.83 4.65 -1.82
CA TYR A 127 8.25 4.77 -1.52
C TYR A 127 8.93 5.79 -2.44
N PRO A 128 10.00 6.46 -2.01
CA PRO A 128 10.79 7.34 -2.88
C PRO A 128 11.29 6.60 -4.12
N LEU A 129 11.16 7.25 -5.28
CA LEU A 129 11.55 6.64 -6.55
C LEU A 129 13.02 6.17 -6.57
N LYS A 130 13.93 6.95 -5.96
CA LYS A 130 15.34 6.60 -5.86
C LYS A 130 15.58 5.26 -5.14
N ASP A 131 14.76 4.97 -4.11
CA ASP A 131 14.89 3.73 -3.35
C ASP A 131 14.37 2.54 -4.16
N VAL A 132 13.29 2.73 -4.92
CA VAL A 132 12.78 1.68 -5.83
C VAL A 132 13.80 1.40 -6.94
N ILE A 133 14.36 2.45 -7.56
CA ILE A 133 15.41 2.34 -8.58
C ILE A 133 16.65 1.62 -8.02
N GLY A 134 17.07 1.97 -6.79
CA GLY A 134 18.18 1.32 -6.11
C GLY A 134 17.90 -0.16 -5.80
N PHE A 135 16.70 -0.46 -5.31
CA PHE A 135 16.28 -1.83 -5.03
C PHE A 135 16.28 -2.72 -6.27
N MET A 136 15.86 -2.19 -7.40
CA MET A 136 15.84 -2.88 -8.69
C MET A 136 17.22 -2.96 -9.38
N GLY A 137 18.28 -2.40 -8.77
CA GLY A 137 19.64 -2.45 -9.32
C GLY A 137 19.92 -1.46 -10.46
N TYR A 138 19.05 -0.45 -10.67
CA TYR A 138 19.24 0.58 -11.70
C TYR A 138 19.99 1.81 -11.19
N SER A 139 20.63 1.75 -10.03
CA SER A 139 21.52 2.80 -9.51
C SER A 139 22.73 2.18 -8.82
N ASN A 140 23.81 2.97 -8.74
CA ASN A 140 25.05 2.59 -8.03
C ASN A 140 25.02 3.01 -6.55
N TYR A 141 23.88 3.46 -6.03
CA TYR A 141 23.78 3.84 -4.62
C TYR A 141 23.77 2.62 -3.71
N GLU A 142 24.58 2.68 -2.66
CA GLU A 142 24.56 1.67 -1.61
C GLU A 142 23.35 1.81 -0.69
N VAL A 143 23.00 0.74 0.01
CA VAL A 143 21.96 0.74 1.04
C VAL A 143 22.46 1.52 2.24
N SER A 144 21.81 2.66 2.53
CA SER A 144 22.17 3.53 3.66
C SER A 144 21.46 3.13 4.95
N MET A 145 20.22 2.62 4.86
CA MET A 145 19.46 2.13 6.00
C MET A 145 18.30 1.23 5.56
N ILE A 146 17.72 0.52 6.54
CA ILE A 146 16.52 -0.32 6.36
C ILE A 146 15.40 0.23 7.25
N LYS A 147 14.25 0.53 6.64
CA LYS A 147 12.99 0.91 7.29
C LYS A 147 11.89 -0.12 6.91
N TYR A 148 10.72 0.30 6.43
CA TYR A 148 9.76 -0.60 5.76
C TYR A 148 10.29 -1.07 4.40
N TRP A 149 11.27 -0.38 3.86
CA TRP A 149 12.00 -0.69 2.64
C TRP A 149 13.50 -0.38 2.80
N LYS A 150 14.32 -0.84 1.87
CA LYS A 150 15.75 -0.49 1.79
C LYS A 150 15.88 0.93 1.24
N VAL A 151 16.59 1.80 1.96
CA VAL A 151 16.87 3.18 1.57
C VAL A 151 18.24 3.24 0.91
N TYR A 152 18.33 3.90 -0.24
CA TYR A 152 19.55 4.01 -1.03
C TYR A 152 20.02 5.46 -1.11
N GLY A 153 21.34 5.69 -0.90
CA GLY A 153 21.97 7.00 -0.96
C GLY A 153 21.44 7.97 0.10
N ASP A 154 21.15 9.24 -0.26
CA ASP A 154 20.64 10.25 0.68
C ASP A 154 19.33 9.82 1.36
N THR A 155 19.30 9.91 2.70
CA THR A 155 18.21 9.37 3.52
C THR A 155 17.06 10.33 3.73
N LYS A 156 17.27 11.63 3.59
CA LYS A 156 16.34 12.68 4.00
C LYS A 156 14.90 12.47 3.49
N GLN A 157 14.76 12.30 2.15
CA GLN A 157 13.42 12.09 1.56
C GLN A 157 12.75 10.82 2.09
N SER A 158 13.51 9.77 2.32
CA SER A 158 13.01 8.48 2.78
C SER A 158 12.59 8.52 4.24
N GLU A 159 13.35 9.25 5.08
CA GLU A 159 13.01 9.49 6.48
C GLU A 159 11.76 10.35 6.63
N ASP A 160 11.62 11.41 5.83
CA ASP A 160 10.42 12.25 5.79
C ASP A 160 9.19 11.45 5.38
N THR A 161 9.33 10.59 4.37
CA THR A 161 8.25 9.71 3.90
C THR A 161 7.85 8.70 4.97
N TYR A 162 8.83 8.04 5.59
CA TYR A 162 8.62 7.07 6.65
C TYR A 162 7.94 7.71 7.87
N SER A 163 8.42 8.88 8.29
CA SER A 163 7.86 9.63 9.42
C SER A 163 6.40 10.00 9.20
N LYS A 164 6.01 10.40 7.97
CA LYS A 164 4.62 10.64 7.60
C LYS A 164 3.76 9.37 7.71
N PHE A 165 4.28 8.22 7.28
CA PHE A 165 3.55 6.96 7.40
C PHE A 165 3.31 6.61 8.87
N LEU A 166 4.33 6.73 9.72
CA LEU A 166 4.19 6.47 11.16
C LEU A 166 3.21 7.44 11.83
N LEU A 167 3.28 8.72 11.49
CA LEU A 167 2.37 9.74 12.01
C LEU A 167 0.91 9.41 11.68
N HIS A 168 0.63 9.05 10.42
CA HIS A 168 -0.72 8.74 9.97
C HIS A 168 -1.24 7.42 10.54
N ARG A 169 -0.38 6.43 10.70
CA ARG A 169 -0.70 5.20 11.43
C ARG A 169 -1.08 5.49 12.88
N LYS A 170 -0.29 6.33 13.57
CA LYS A 170 -0.57 6.75 14.96
C LYS A 170 -1.87 7.55 15.07
N LYS A 171 -2.17 8.44 14.11
CA LYS A 171 -3.43 9.18 14.05
C LYS A 171 -4.62 8.22 13.93
N MET A 172 -4.55 7.25 13.01
CA MET A 172 -5.63 6.27 12.83
C MET A 172 -5.83 5.43 14.09
N ARG A 173 -4.75 4.98 14.74
CA ARG A 173 -4.81 4.26 16.02
C ARG A 173 -5.59 5.05 17.07
N LYS A 174 -5.28 6.34 17.23
CA LYS A 174 -5.99 7.21 18.17
C LYS A 174 -7.48 7.35 17.82
N LEU A 175 -7.82 7.50 16.53
CA LEU A 175 -9.23 7.56 16.11
C LEU A 175 -9.99 6.29 16.49
N LEU A 176 -9.37 5.13 16.30
CA LEU A 176 -9.94 3.82 16.62
C LEU A 176 -10.15 3.56 18.12
N ASP A 177 -9.52 4.33 18.98
CA ASP A 177 -9.73 4.26 20.44
C ASP A 177 -11.04 4.97 20.86
N TYR A 178 -11.53 5.94 20.08
CA TYR A 178 -12.70 6.76 20.43
C TYR A 178 -13.87 6.66 19.46
N ILE A 179 -13.65 6.20 18.24
CA ILE A 179 -14.62 6.21 17.14
C ILE A 179 -14.81 4.78 16.63
N SER A 180 -16.06 4.38 16.38
CA SER A 180 -16.36 3.06 15.80
C SER A 180 -15.81 2.92 14.38
N VAL A 181 -15.53 1.69 13.97
CA VAL A 181 -15.04 1.37 12.64
C VAL A 181 -15.94 1.90 11.53
N ASP A 182 -17.26 1.68 11.66
CA ASP A 182 -18.25 2.14 10.67
C ASP A 182 -18.22 3.65 10.50
N LYS A 183 -18.13 4.39 11.61
CA LYS A 183 -18.07 5.84 11.57
C LYS A 183 -16.77 6.36 10.96
N ILE A 184 -15.64 5.71 11.25
CA ILE A 184 -14.36 6.06 10.62
C ILE A 184 -14.46 5.87 9.12
N VAL A 185 -14.90 4.70 8.66
CA VAL A 185 -14.97 4.38 7.22
C VAL A 185 -15.96 5.29 6.48
N SER A 186 -17.08 5.66 7.11
CA SER A 186 -18.06 6.56 6.50
C SER A 186 -17.62 8.03 6.44
N CYS A 187 -16.68 8.45 7.30
CA CYS A 187 -16.13 9.81 7.30
C CYS A 187 -15.07 10.03 6.22
N PHE A 188 -14.54 8.96 5.64
CA PHE A 188 -13.56 8.99 4.58
C PHE A 188 -14.18 8.59 3.23
#